data_b986b24deaf3e7d371e9ac8f0e5e3c54
#
_entry.id   b986b24deaf3e7d371e9ac8f0e5e3c54
#
_cell.length_a   1.000
_cell.length_b   1.000
_cell.length_c   1.000
_cell.angle_alpha   90.00
_cell.angle_beta   90.00
_cell.angle_gamma   90.00
#
_symmetry.space_group_name_H-M   'P 1'
#
loop_
_entity.id
_entity.type
_entity.pdbx_description
1 polymer ?
#
loop_
_entity_poly.entity_id
_entity_poly.type
_entity_poly.pdbx_seq_one_letter_code
_entity_poly.pdbx_strand_id
1 'polypeptide(L)'
;WGHDCRPDYQRLINILRLLPKNTPLLATTATANDRVIKDVRLQLGNIEIQRGPLVRDSLALQTLQLPDQASRLAWLAQAIPELPGTGVVYVLTKHDAEQVATWLDKQCSDVRAYYSDVEHADFENSNCYRQHLEELLLSNKIKVLVATNALGMGYDKPDLGFVIHYQAPGSVVSYYQQVGRAGRAIDRAYGVLLAGKEDEDIHDFFRRSAFPDERDVRAILGALESSDGLSW
;
A
#
# COMPACT_ATOMS: atom_id res chain seq x y z
N TRP A 1 10.46 -2.98 7.12
CA TRP A 1 10.80 -3.43 5.76
C TRP A 1 11.75 -4.60 5.74
N GLY A 2 12.81 -4.64 6.56
CA GLY A 2 13.83 -5.69 6.51
C GLY A 2 13.46 -6.99 7.21
N HIS A 3 12.62 -6.96 8.24
CA HIS A 3 12.33 -8.15 9.04
C HIS A 3 11.33 -9.10 8.38
N ASP A 4 10.26 -8.54 7.79
CA ASP A 4 9.13 -9.33 7.34
C ASP A 4 9.01 -9.43 5.80
N CYS A 5 9.60 -8.47 5.07
CA CYS A 5 9.43 -8.40 3.61
C CYS A 5 10.68 -8.74 2.82
N ARG A 6 11.89 -8.56 3.38
CA ARG A 6 13.17 -8.80 2.68
C ARG A 6 14.26 -9.26 3.65
N PRO A 7 14.34 -10.53 3.97
CA PRO A 7 15.38 -11.08 4.86
C PRO A 7 16.81 -10.80 4.36
N ASP A 8 16.99 -10.57 3.06
CA ASP A 8 18.29 -10.22 2.48
C ASP A 8 18.82 -8.85 2.94
N TYR A 9 17.96 -7.94 3.42
CA TYR A 9 18.43 -6.70 4.04
C TYR A 9 19.31 -6.95 5.28
N GLN A 10 19.06 -8.04 6.00
CA GLN A 10 19.90 -8.44 7.15
C GLN A 10 21.30 -8.89 6.68
N ARG A 11 21.43 -9.35 5.44
CA ARG A 11 22.69 -9.78 4.84
C ARG A 11 23.50 -8.63 4.25
N LEU A 12 22.92 -7.44 4.09
CA LEU A 12 23.62 -6.25 3.58
C LEU A 12 24.85 -5.91 4.43
N ILE A 13 24.83 -6.18 5.73
CA ILE A 13 26.00 -5.98 6.60
C ILE A 13 27.23 -6.74 6.11
N ASN A 14 27.07 -7.90 5.49
CA ASN A 14 28.18 -8.69 4.94
C ASN A 14 28.81 -8.00 3.73
N ILE A 15 27.98 -7.35 2.89
CA ILE A 15 28.45 -6.54 1.76
C ILE A 15 29.16 -5.29 2.27
N LEU A 16 28.59 -4.62 3.28
CA LEU A 16 29.16 -3.41 3.86
C LEU A 16 30.56 -3.63 4.44
N ARG A 17 30.82 -4.82 4.98
CA ARG A 17 32.14 -5.20 5.50
C ARG A 17 33.22 -5.33 4.40
N LEU A 18 32.79 -5.52 3.14
CA LEU A 18 33.67 -5.64 1.98
C LEU A 18 33.97 -4.27 1.34
N LEU A 19 33.18 -3.25 1.68
CA LEU A 19 33.40 -1.91 1.15
C LEU A 19 34.56 -1.20 1.85
N PRO A 20 35.24 -0.28 1.16
CA PRO A 20 36.27 0.58 1.77
C PRO A 20 35.69 1.33 2.99
N LYS A 21 36.50 1.47 4.05
CA LYS A 21 36.05 2.08 5.33
C LYS A 21 35.49 3.51 5.22
N ASN A 22 35.87 4.21 4.15
CA ASN A 22 35.45 5.59 3.87
C ASN A 22 34.25 5.68 2.89
N THR A 23 33.62 4.57 2.57
CA THR A 23 32.42 4.57 1.71
C THR A 23 31.25 5.22 2.47
N PRO A 24 30.68 6.33 1.97
CA PRO A 24 29.52 6.95 2.59
C PRO A 24 28.29 6.06 2.41
N LEU A 25 27.50 5.92 3.48
CA LEU A 25 26.25 5.15 3.50
C LEU A 25 25.09 6.05 3.82
N LEU A 26 24.05 6.01 2.99
CA LEU A 26 22.77 6.68 3.21
C LEU A 26 21.67 5.64 3.27
N ALA A 27 20.98 5.57 4.43
CA ALA A 27 19.78 4.77 4.59
C ALA A 27 18.56 5.68 4.70
N THR A 28 17.59 5.52 3.82
CA THR A 28 16.36 6.32 3.80
C THR A 28 15.13 5.47 4.06
N THR A 29 14.19 5.99 4.83
CA THR A 29 12.89 5.35 5.08
C THR A 29 11.83 6.40 5.34
N ALA A 30 10.61 6.14 4.88
CA ALA A 30 9.45 6.99 5.16
C ALA A 30 8.87 6.76 6.57
N THR A 31 9.21 5.63 7.22
CA THR A 31 8.60 5.18 8.48
C THR A 31 9.64 4.75 9.50
N ALA A 32 10.58 5.65 9.82
CA ALA A 32 11.62 5.43 10.82
C ALA A 32 11.03 5.51 12.24
N ASN A 33 10.39 4.44 12.72
CA ASN A 33 10.04 4.30 14.13
C ASN A 33 11.27 3.88 14.95
N ASP A 34 11.17 3.93 16.28
CA ASP A 34 12.31 3.65 17.17
C ASP A 34 12.83 2.21 17.06
N ARG A 35 11.96 1.24 16.68
CA ARG A 35 12.37 -0.14 16.41
C ARG A 35 13.24 -0.21 15.17
N VAL A 36 12.80 0.38 14.06
CA VAL A 36 13.57 0.44 12.80
C VAL A 36 14.93 1.11 13.02
N ILE A 37 14.96 2.19 13.80
CA ILE A 37 16.22 2.89 14.12
C ILE A 37 17.17 1.99 14.92
N LYS A 38 16.65 1.27 15.92
CA LYS A 38 17.47 0.30 16.67
C LYS A 38 18.05 -0.78 15.78
N ASP A 39 17.22 -1.35 14.89
CA ASP A 39 17.65 -2.39 13.97
C ASP A 39 18.72 -1.88 12.99
N VAL A 40 18.54 -0.68 12.44
CA VAL A 40 19.52 -0.05 11.56
C VAL A 40 20.83 0.24 12.29
N ARG A 41 20.77 0.74 13.54
CA ARG A 41 21.98 0.97 14.36
C ARG A 41 22.72 -0.32 14.70
N LEU A 42 22.00 -1.40 14.97
CA LEU A 42 22.60 -2.72 15.21
C LEU A 42 23.36 -3.24 13.97
N GLN A 43 22.84 -2.93 12.79
CA GLN A 43 23.43 -3.39 11.52
C GLN A 43 24.55 -2.47 11.01
N LEU A 44 24.36 -1.17 11.05
CA LEU A 44 25.26 -0.18 10.45
C LEU A 44 26.22 0.47 11.46
N GLY A 45 26.01 0.25 12.76
CA GLY A 45 26.82 0.85 13.81
C GLY A 45 26.41 2.29 14.13
N ASN A 46 27.40 3.15 14.37
CA ASN A 46 27.15 4.54 14.73
C ASN A 46 26.76 5.34 13.47
N ILE A 47 25.48 5.70 13.36
CA ILE A 47 24.92 6.49 12.26
C ILE A 47 24.35 7.81 12.77
N GLU A 48 24.50 8.85 11.99
CA GLU A 48 23.78 10.10 12.17
C GLU A 48 22.32 9.91 11.71
N ILE A 49 21.36 10.39 12.48
CA ILE A 49 19.93 10.25 12.18
C ILE A 49 19.35 11.64 11.97
N GLN A 50 18.85 11.85 10.76
CA GLN A 50 18.08 13.05 10.41
C GLN A 50 16.63 12.69 10.22
N ARG A 51 15.74 13.29 11.02
CA ARG A 51 14.29 13.11 10.90
C ARG A 51 13.66 14.38 10.40
N GLY A 52 12.94 14.29 9.28
CA GLY A 52 12.04 15.33 8.82
C GLY A 52 10.67 15.27 9.52
N PRO A 53 9.84 16.32 9.38
CA PRO A 53 8.46 16.29 9.86
C PRO A 53 7.66 15.22 9.13
N LEU A 54 6.81 14.50 9.88
CA LEU A 54 5.87 13.53 9.29
C LEU A 54 4.62 14.21 8.74
N VAL A 55 4.34 15.42 9.20
CA VAL A 55 3.19 16.22 8.76
C VAL A 55 3.54 16.93 7.46
N ARG A 56 2.60 16.91 6.54
CA ARG A 56 2.69 17.64 5.27
C ARG A 56 1.56 18.66 5.23
N ASP A 57 1.91 19.94 5.13
CA ASP A 57 0.96 21.07 5.19
C ASP A 57 -0.04 21.05 4.03
N SER A 58 0.37 20.50 2.89
CA SER A 58 -0.49 20.33 1.71
C SER A 58 -1.56 19.23 1.86
N LEU A 59 -1.47 18.36 2.88
CA LEU A 59 -2.33 17.19 3.01
C LEU A 59 -3.34 17.34 4.15
N ALA A 60 -4.61 17.55 3.81
CA ALA A 60 -5.72 17.55 4.76
C ALA A 60 -6.23 16.13 4.99
N LEU A 61 -6.27 15.69 6.26
CA LEU A 61 -6.73 14.35 6.63
C LEU A 61 -8.11 14.42 7.29
N GLN A 62 -8.97 13.47 6.91
CA GLN A 62 -10.31 13.32 7.50
C GLN A 62 -10.68 11.85 7.65
N THR A 63 -11.37 11.52 8.74
CA THR A 63 -12.01 10.21 8.93
C THR A 63 -13.52 10.40 9.01
N LEU A 64 -14.25 9.61 8.24
CA LEU A 64 -15.71 9.59 8.21
C LEU A 64 -16.21 8.22 8.66
N GLN A 65 -17.07 8.20 9.65
CA GLN A 65 -17.77 7.00 10.09
C GLN A 65 -19.04 6.84 9.24
N LEU A 66 -19.09 5.80 8.42
CA LEU A 66 -20.23 5.49 7.57
C LEU A 66 -20.81 4.13 7.94
N PRO A 67 -22.14 4.01 8.05
CA PRO A 67 -22.75 2.83 8.65
C PRO A 67 -22.61 1.56 7.80
N ASP A 68 -22.56 1.72 6.49
CA ASP A 68 -22.60 0.61 5.53
C ASP A 68 -21.93 0.95 4.19
N GLN A 69 -21.82 -0.07 3.37
CA GLN A 69 -21.23 0.02 2.03
C GLN A 69 -22.00 0.97 1.10
N ALA A 70 -23.32 0.99 1.17
CA ALA A 70 -24.14 1.86 0.33
C ALA A 70 -23.86 3.34 0.62
N SER A 71 -23.76 3.68 1.90
CA SER A 71 -23.40 5.03 2.36
C SER A 71 -21.99 5.44 1.89
N ARG A 72 -21.02 4.52 1.91
CA ARG A 72 -19.66 4.78 1.39
C ARG A 72 -19.67 5.02 -0.12
N LEU A 73 -20.39 4.20 -0.88
CA LEU A 73 -20.53 4.36 -2.32
C LEU A 73 -21.23 5.68 -2.68
N ALA A 74 -22.32 6.02 -1.99
CA ALA A 74 -23.03 7.28 -2.18
C ALA A 74 -22.12 8.49 -1.90
N TRP A 75 -21.35 8.42 -0.81
CA TRP A 75 -20.38 9.47 -0.48
C TRP A 75 -19.29 9.61 -1.57
N LEU A 76 -18.73 8.50 -2.04
CA LEU A 76 -17.73 8.53 -3.12
C LEU A 76 -18.26 9.19 -4.39
N ALA A 77 -19.50 8.86 -4.80
CA ALA A 77 -20.12 9.44 -5.99
C ALA A 77 -20.32 10.96 -5.89
N GLN A 78 -20.62 11.45 -4.69
CA GLN A 78 -20.79 12.87 -4.45
C GLN A 78 -19.46 13.60 -4.30
N ALA A 79 -18.47 12.99 -3.61
CA ALA A 79 -17.23 13.66 -3.27
C ALA A 79 -16.21 13.68 -4.41
N ILE A 80 -16.06 12.56 -5.16
CA ILE A 80 -15.02 12.43 -6.18
C ILE A 80 -15.07 13.52 -7.27
N PRO A 81 -16.23 13.90 -7.82
CA PRO A 81 -16.31 14.98 -8.79
C PRO A 81 -15.80 16.33 -8.27
N GLU A 82 -15.99 16.60 -6.97
CA GLU A 82 -15.62 17.86 -6.32
C GLU A 82 -14.15 17.89 -5.86
N LEU A 83 -13.51 16.72 -5.75
CA LEU A 83 -12.11 16.64 -5.34
C LEU A 83 -11.16 17.10 -6.46
N PRO A 84 -10.06 17.81 -6.12
CA PRO A 84 -9.14 18.35 -7.12
C PRO A 84 -8.32 17.26 -7.80
N GLY A 85 -8.06 17.44 -9.10
CA GLY A 85 -7.17 16.60 -9.87
C GLY A 85 -7.66 15.15 -9.96
N THR A 86 -6.71 14.23 -9.91
CA THR A 86 -6.92 12.78 -9.94
C THR A 86 -6.55 12.15 -8.61
N GLY A 87 -7.03 10.95 -8.35
CA GLY A 87 -6.79 10.29 -7.07
C GLY A 87 -6.84 8.77 -7.10
N VAL A 88 -6.64 8.20 -5.92
CA VAL A 88 -6.69 6.75 -5.69
C VAL A 88 -7.71 6.46 -4.59
N VAL A 89 -8.58 5.49 -4.84
CA VAL A 89 -9.46 4.88 -3.83
C VAL A 89 -8.88 3.52 -3.47
N TYR A 90 -8.35 3.37 -2.26
CA TYR A 90 -7.82 2.10 -1.77
C TYR A 90 -8.91 1.22 -1.20
N VAL A 91 -8.90 -0.05 -1.61
CA VAL A 91 -9.77 -1.12 -1.15
C VAL A 91 -8.95 -2.32 -0.70
N LEU A 92 -9.55 -3.20 0.10
CA LEU A 92 -8.84 -4.37 0.65
C LEU A 92 -8.82 -5.58 -0.29
N THR A 93 -9.87 -5.76 -1.09
CA THR A 93 -10.03 -6.93 -1.95
C THR A 93 -10.13 -6.58 -3.44
N LYS A 94 -9.81 -7.54 -4.31
CA LYS A 94 -10.01 -7.42 -5.76
C LYS A 94 -11.48 -7.24 -6.12
N HIS A 95 -12.35 -7.98 -5.42
CA HIS A 95 -13.79 -7.89 -5.61
C HIS A 95 -14.30 -6.47 -5.34
N ASP A 96 -13.86 -5.85 -4.24
CA ASP A 96 -14.20 -4.46 -3.95
C ASP A 96 -13.65 -3.50 -5.01
N ALA A 97 -12.43 -3.75 -5.52
CA ALA A 97 -11.86 -2.92 -6.57
C ALA A 97 -12.75 -2.91 -7.82
N GLU A 98 -13.22 -4.08 -8.25
CA GLU A 98 -14.11 -4.21 -9.41
C GLU A 98 -15.50 -3.62 -9.16
N GLN A 99 -16.10 -3.94 -8.02
CA GLN A 99 -17.43 -3.43 -7.66
C GLN A 99 -17.47 -1.91 -7.56
N VAL A 100 -16.55 -1.34 -6.79
CA VAL A 100 -16.48 0.10 -6.56
C VAL A 100 -16.14 0.83 -7.86
N ALA A 101 -15.18 0.33 -8.65
CA ALA A 101 -14.83 0.94 -9.93
C ALA A 101 -15.99 0.89 -10.92
N THR A 102 -16.63 -0.27 -11.09
CA THR A 102 -17.77 -0.44 -12.00
C THR A 102 -18.94 0.46 -11.62
N TRP A 103 -19.19 0.60 -10.32
CA TRP A 103 -20.28 1.44 -9.84
C TRP A 103 -19.95 2.93 -10.02
N LEU A 104 -18.76 3.36 -9.68
CA LEU A 104 -18.31 4.74 -9.82
C LEU A 104 -18.21 5.18 -11.28
N ASP A 105 -17.75 4.32 -12.18
CA ASP A 105 -17.62 4.65 -13.62
C ASP A 105 -18.97 4.99 -14.27
N LYS A 106 -20.07 4.49 -13.70
CA LYS A 106 -21.43 4.85 -14.12
C LYS A 106 -21.91 6.21 -13.58
N GLN A 107 -21.32 6.69 -12.51
CA GLN A 107 -21.70 7.92 -11.82
C GLN A 107 -20.79 9.10 -12.17
N CYS A 108 -19.50 8.84 -12.21
CA CYS A 108 -18.47 9.81 -12.55
C CYS A 108 -17.48 9.12 -13.49
N SER A 109 -17.45 9.49 -14.73
CA SER A 109 -16.62 8.90 -15.79
C SER A 109 -15.14 8.74 -15.41
N ASP A 110 -14.45 7.84 -16.13
CA ASP A 110 -12.99 7.66 -16.05
C ASP A 110 -12.46 7.08 -14.73
N VAL A 111 -13.15 6.06 -14.22
CA VAL A 111 -12.74 5.25 -13.08
C VAL A 111 -12.33 3.85 -13.55
N ARG A 112 -11.21 3.34 -13.04
CA ARG A 112 -10.72 1.99 -13.39
C ARG A 112 -10.31 1.23 -12.15
N ALA A 113 -10.51 -0.11 -12.17
CA ALA A 113 -10.01 -1.01 -11.15
C ALA A 113 -8.52 -1.33 -11.37
N TYR A 114 -7.76 -1.47 -10.28
CA TYR A 114 -6.35 -1.80 -10.31
C TYR A 114 -5.98 -2.81 -9.21
N TYR A 115 -5.50 -3.99 -9.61
CA TYR A 115 -5.04 -5.06 -8.70
C TYR A 115 -4.00 -5.94 -9.40
N SER A 116 -3.39 -6.89 -8.69
CA SER A 116 -2.20 -7.62 -9.14
C SER A 116 -2.33 -8.34 -10.47
N ASP A 117 -3.48 -8.94 -10.71
CA ASP A 117 -3.81 -9.78 -11.87
C ASP A 117 -5.00 -9.21 -12.67
N VAL A 118 -5.14 -7.88 -12.67
CA VAL A 118 -6.14 -7.21 -13.52
C VAL A 118 -5.81 -7.44 -14.99
N GLU A 119 -6.81 -7.88 -15.77
CA GLU A 119 -6.66 -8.22 -17.18
C GLU A 119 -7.54 -7.35 -18.06
N HIS A 120 -7.12 -7.17 -19.30
CA HIS A 120 -7.90 -6.53 -20.34
C HIS A 120 -7.56 -7.15 -21.70
N ALA A 121 -8.57 -7.37 -22.54
CA ALA A 121 -8.44 -8.11 -23.78
C ALA A 121 -7.42 -7.52 -24.79
N ASP A 122 -7.20 -6.21 -24.74
CA ASP A 122 -6.28 -5.50 -25.63
C ASP A 122 -4.81 -5.57 -25.20
N PHE A 123 -4.51 -6.20 -24.06
CA PHE A 123 -3.15 -6.24 -23.49
C PHE A 123 -2.65 -7.68 -23.36
N GLU A 124 -1.36 -7.87 -23.62
CA GLU A 124 -0.71 -9.18 -23.63
C GLU A 124 -0.76 -9.87 -22.25
N ASN A 125 -0.65 -9.08 -21.18
CA ASN A 125 -0.66 -9.59 -19.81
C ASN A 125 -1.06 -8.48 -18.80
N SER A 126 -1.35 -8.92 -17.60
CA SER A 126 -1.73 -8.04 -16.48
C SER A 126 -0.71 -6.93 -16.18
N ASN A 127 0.59 -7.19 -16.36
CA ASN A 127 1.61 -6.18 -16.11
C ASN A 127 1.57 -5.04 -17.14
N CYS A 128 1.39 -5.36 -18.40
CA CYS A 128 1.23 -4.36 -19.47
C CYS A 128 -0.01 -3.49 -19.23
N TYR A 129 -1.12 -4.13 -18.85
CA TYR A 129 -2.34 -3.38 -18.55
C TYR A 129 -2.20 -2.50 -17.32
N ARG A 130 -1.56 -2.97 -16.25
CA ARG A 130 -1.29 -2.15 -15.06
C ARG A 130 -0.43 -0.93 -15.37
N GLN A 131 0.64 -1.10 -16.16
CA GLN A 131 1.49 0.02 -16.60
C GLN A 131 0.67 1.03 -17.39
N HIS A 132 -0.21 0.58 -18.29
CA HIS A 132 -1.11 1.46 -19.02
C HIS A 132 -2.04 2.26 -18.09
N LEU A 133 -2.64 1.62 -17.09
CA LEU A 133 -3.49 2.30 -16.09
C LEU A 133 -2.71 3.33 -15.27
N GLU A 134 -1.48 3.01 -14.90
CA GLU A 134 -0.58 3.94 -14.20
C GLU A 134 -0.25 5.16 -15.07
N GLU A 135 0.02 4.96 -16.37
CA GLU A 135 0.26 6.04 -17.33
C GLU A 135 -0.99 6.92 -17.54
N LEU A 136 -2.18 6.31 -17.62
CA LEU A 136 -3.44 7.05 -17.70
C LEU A 136 -3.67 7.94 -16.47
N LEU A 137 -3.41 7.42 -15.28
CA LEU A 137 -3.52 8.22 -14.06
C LEU A 137 -2.44 9.31 -14.00
N LEU A 138 -1.19 8.98 -14.37
CA LEU A 138 -0.07 9.93 -14.38
C LEU A 138 -0.32 11.09 -15.34
N SER A 139 -0.90 10.81 -16.51
CA SER A 139 -1.24 11.80 -17.54
C SER A 139 -2.59 12.51 -17.32
N ASN A 140 -3.25 12.27 -16.19
CA ASN A 140 -4.57 12.84 -15.85
C ASN A 140 -5.69 12.47 -16.85
N LYS A 141 -5.56 11.34 -17.55
CA LYS A 141 -6.57 10.83 -18.50
C LYS A 141 -7.69 10.03 -17.82
N ILE A 142 -7.47 9.61 -16.59
CA ILE A 142 -8.50 9.01 -15.74
C ILE A 142 -8.59 9.78 -14.43
N LYS A 143 -9.79 9.85 -13.87
CA LYS A 143 -10.07 10.57 -12.61
C LYS A 143 -9.58 9.78 -11.41
N VAL A 144 -9.85 8.47 -11.40
CA VAL A 144 -9.61 7.60 -10.23
C VAL A 144 -9.13 6.21 -10.62
N LEU A 145 -8.14 5.71 -9.90
CA LEU A 145 -7.91 4.26 -9.78
C LEU A 145 -8.50 3.76 -8.47
N VAL A 146 -9.37 2.75 -8.55
CA VAL A 146 -9.80 1.97 -7.39
C VAL A 146 -8.84 0.81 -7.25
N ALA A 147 -7.98 0.87 -6.24
CA ALA A 147 -6.79 0.03 -6.19
C ALA A 147 -6.69 -0.78 -4.89
N THR A 148 -6.22 -2.01 -5.02
CA THR A 148 -5.70 -2.75 -3.86
C THR A 148 -4.27 -2.29 -3.52
N ASN A 149 -3.63 -2.92 -2.54
CA ASN A 149 -2.21 -2.71 -2.22
C ASN A 149 -1.26 -2.99 -3.41
N ALA A 150 -1.77 -3.54 -4.53
CA ALA A 150 -0.99 -3.74 -5.76
C ALA A 150 -0.50 -2.43 -6.36
N LEU A 151 -1.25 -1.31 -6.20
CA LEU A 151 -0.74 0.03 -6.47
C LEU A 151 0.18 0.44 -5.32
N GLY A 152 1.34 -0.17 -5.35
CA GLY A 152 2.29 -0.13 -4.25
C GLY A 152 3.49 0.74 -4.53
N MET A 153 4.62 0.28 -4.03
CA MET A 153 5.90 0.98 -4.12
C MET A 153 6.32 1.20 -5.57
N GLY A 154 6.89 2.37 -5.80
CA GLY A 154 7.42 2.76 -7.11
C GLY A 154 6.48 3.66 -7.92
N TYR A 155 5.18 3.68 -7.63
CA TYR A 155 4.29 4.63 -8.28
C TYR A 155 4.41 6.00 -7.61
N ASP A 156 4.84 6.99 -8.37
CA ASP A 156 4.98 8.37 -7.94
C ASP A 156 4.24 9.32 -8.89
N LYS A 157 3.22 9.99 -8.35
CA LYS A 157 2.48 11.04 -9.04
C LYS A 157 2.50 12.30 -8.17
N PRO A 158 3.32 13.30 -8.54
CA PRO A 158 3.52 14.50 -7.72
C PRO A 158 2.26 15.32 -7.48
N ASP A 159 1.37 15.37 -8.48
CA ASP A 159 0.13 16.15 -8.49
C ASP A 159 -1.11 15.32 -8.11
N LEU A 160 -0.95 14.21 -7.36
CA LEU A 160 -2.08 13.42 -6.88
C LEU A 160 -2.91 14.23 -5.89
N GLY A 161 -4.18 14.52 -6.25
CA GLY A 161 -5.05 15.43 -5.52
C GLY A 161 -5.71 14.80 -4.30
N PHE A 162 -5.96 13.48 -4.32
CA PHE A 162 -6.58 12.80 -3.19
C PHE A 162 -6.25 11.32 -3.11
N VAL A 163 -6.31 10.82 -1.88
CA VAL A 163 -6.29 9.39 -1.55
C VAL A 163 -7.45 9.11 -0.62
N ILE A 164 -8.31 8.18 -0.99
CA ILE A 164 -9.44 7.74 -0.18
C ILE A 164 -9.23 6.28 0.20
N HIS A 165 -9.36 5.95 1.47
CA HIS A 165 -9.45 4.57 1.93
C HIS A 165 -10.93 4.21 2.07
N TYR A 166 -11.42 3.36 1.16
CA TYR A 166 -12.80 2.85 1.20
C TYR A 166 -13.03 1.95 2.41
N GLN A 167 -11.97 1.24 2.81
CA GLN A 167 -11.87 0.44 4.02
C GLN A 167 -10.56 0.79 4.73
N ALA A 168 -10.55 0.64 6.06
CA ALA A 168 -9.35 0.88 6.84
C ALA A 168 -8.22 -0.08 6.43
N PRO A 169 -7.01 0.41 6.16
CA PRO A 169 -5.88 -0.48 5.86
C PRO A 169 -5.44 -1.26 7.10
N GLY A 170 -4.80 -2.41 6.90
CA GLY A 170 -4.42 -3.34 7.96
C GLY A 170 -3.39 -2.79 8.97
N SER A 171 -2.79 -1.62 8.71
CA SER A 171 -1.85 -0.99 9.63
C SER A 171 -1.75 0.53 9.42
N VAL A 172 -1.37 1.24 10.49
CA VAL A 172 -1.08 2.68 10.43
C VAL A 172 0.07 2.98 9.46
N VAL A 173 1.04 2.09 9.35
CA VAL A 173 2.17 2.23 8.41
C VAL A 173 1.66 2.19 6.97
N SER A 174 0.80 1.23 6.64
CA SER A 174 0.17 1.15 5.31
C SER A 174 -0.66 2.38 5.00
N TYR A 175 -1.48 2.84 5.97
CA TYR A 175 -2.24 4.07 5.85
C TYR A 175 -1.34 5.26 5.51
N TYR A 176 -0.29 5.47 6.29
CA TYR A 176 0.64 6.57 6.12
C TYR A 176 1.35 6.53 4.76
N GLN A 177 1.79 5.36 4.33
CA GLN A 177 2.45 5.17 3.03
C GLN A 177 1.52 5.44 1.85
N GLN A 178 0.26 5.05 1.96
CA GLN A 178 -0.75 5.24 0.92
C GLN A 178 -1.22 6.68 0.86
N VAL A 179 -1.64 7.26 1.98
CA VAL A 179 -2.10 8.65 2.03
C VAL A 179 -0.99 9.64 1.70
N GLY A 180 0.25 9.33 2.05
CA GLY A 180 1.44 10.12 1.74
C GLY A 180 1.81 10.19 0.25
N ARG A 181 1.07 9.53 -0.63
CA ARG A 181 1.20 9.69 -2.10
C ARG A 181 0.59 10.99 -2.59
N ALA A 182 -0.47 11.48 -1.94
CA ALA A 182 -1.12 12.72 -2.29
C ALA A 182 -0.33 13.96 -1.82
N GLY A 183 -0.48 15.07 -2.51
CA GLY A 183 0.02 16.38 -2.09
C GLY A 183 1.53 16.55 -2.12
N ARG A 184 2.25 15.89 -3.04
CA ARG A 184 3.72 16.01 -3.11
C ARG A 184 4.18 17.30 -3.75
N ALA A 185 3.51 17.74 -4.83
CA ALA A 185 3.86 18.93 -5.58
C ALA A 185 2.64 19.82 -5.90
N ILE A 186 1.64 19.78 -5.02
CA ILE A 186 0.45 20.63 -5.08
C ILE A 186 0.18 21.24 -3.71
N ASP A 187 -0.44 22.40 -3.69
CA ASP A 187 -0.69 23.18 -2.46
C ASP A 187 -1.73 22.52 -1.55
N ARG A 188 -2.64 21.71 -2.10
CA ARG A 188 -3.70 21.08 -1.33
C ARG A 188 -4.10 19.73 -1.89
N ALA A 189 -4.09 18.73 -1.04
CA ALA A 189 -4.55 17.38 -1.30
C ALA A 189 -5.37 16.85 -0.12
N TYR A 190 -6.14 15.79 -0.36
CA TYR A 190 -7.05 15.22 0.62
C TYR A 190 -6.74 13.75 0.86
N GLY A 191 -6.66 13.37 2.14
CA GLY A 191 -6.62 12.00 2.59
C GLY A 191 -7.88 11.69 3.39
N VAL A 192 -8.74 10.80 2.88
CA VAL A 192 -10.01 10.46 3.55
C VAL A 192 -10.03 8.99 3.90
N LEU A 193 -10.39 8.69 5.13
CA LEU A 193 -10.65 7.32 5.59
C LEU A 193 -12.14 7.14 5.82
N LEU A 194 -12.75 6.24 5.07
CA LEU A 194 -14.13 5.81 5.28
C LEU A 194 -14.09 4.59 6.21
N ALA A 195 -14.47 4.77 7.45
CA ALA A 195 -14.46 3.70 8.44
C ALA A 195 -15.88 3.13 8.63
N GLY A 196 -15.99 1.81 8.74
CA GLY A 196 -17.24 1.10 9.01
C GLY A 196 -17.00 -0.15 9.85
N LYS A 197 -18.08 -0.70 10.40
CA LYS A 197 -18.01 -1.90 11.25
C LYS A 197 -17.56 -3.15 10.49
N GLU A 198 -17.84 -3.21 9.20
CA GLU A 198 -17.50 -4.34 8.32
C GLU A 198 -15.99 -4.51 8.12
N ASP A 199 -15.21 -3.44 8.35
CA ASP A 199 -13.76 -3.48 8.18
C ASP A 199 -13.09 -4.44 9.20
N GLU A 200 -13.68 -4.61 10.39
CA GLU A 200 -13.16 -5.51 11.42
C GLU A 200 -13.21 -6.97 10.98
N ASP A 201 -14.31 -7.40 10.35
CA ASP A 201 -14.48 -8.77 9.86
C ASP A 201 -13.46 -9.10 8.76
N ILE A 202 -13.21 -8.14 7.85
CA ILE A 202 -12.23 -8.30 6.78
C ILE A 202 -10.80 -8.38 7.36
N HIS A 203 -10.48 -7.54 8.34
CA HIS A 203 -9.19 -7.58 9.01
C HIS A 203 -8.99 -8.87 9.82
N ASP A 204 -10.03 -9.37 10.45
CA ASP A 204 -10.00 -10.64 11.17
C ASP A 204 -9.77 -11.81 10.21
N PHE A 205 -10.42 -11.80 9.05
CA PHE A 205 -10.18 -12.79 8.01
C PHE A 205 -8.72 -12.78 7.57
N PHE A 206 -8.16 -11.62 7.23
CA PHE A 206 -6.75 -11.51 6.81
C PHE A 206 -5.77 -11.91 7.93
N ARG A 207 -6.06 -11.55 9.18
CA ARG A 207 -5.22 -11.96 10.33
C ARG A 207 -5.21 -13.48 10.51
N ARG A 208 -6.36 -14.12 10.41
CA ARG A 208 -6.48 -15.59 10.53
C ARG A 208 -5.83 -16.30 9.35
N SER A 209 -5.99 -15.77 8.14
CA SER A 209 -5.42 -16.36 6.91
C SER A 209 -3.90 -16.15 6.79
N ALA A 210 -3.32 -15.20 7.52
CA ALA A 210 -1.89 -14.92 7.49
C ALA A 210 -1.04 -15.99 8.21
N PHE A 211 -1.66 -16.78 9.07
CA PHE A 211 -0.98 -17.85 9.81
C PHE A 211 -1.62 -19.19 9.43
N PRO A 212 -0.82 -20.21 9.13
CA PRO A 212 -1.35 -21.56 8.90
C PRO A 212 -2.03 -22.07 10.16
N ASP A 213 -3.09 -22.84 10.01
CA ASP A 213 -3.77 -23.50 11.11
C ASP A 213 -2.79 -24.41 11.88
N GLU A 214 -3.00 -24.55 13.20
CA GLU A 214 -2.18 -25.44 14.05
C GLU A 214 -2.09 -26.86 13.47
N ARG A 215 -3.13 -27.31 12.80
CA ARG A 215 -3.21 -28.59 12.09
C ARG A 215 -2.20 -28.66 10.94
N ASP A 216 -2.09 -27.59 10.16
CA ASP A 216 -1.17 -27.52 9.02
C ASP A 216 0.28 -27.44 9.51
N VAL A 217 0.52 -26.67 10.57
CA VAL A 217 1.83 -26.60 11.23
C VAL A 217 2.27 -27.97 11.74
N ARG A 218 1.37 -28.70 12.41
CA ARG A 218 1.66 -30.06 12.89
C ARG A 218 1.90 -31.03 11.74
N ALA A 219 1.16 -30.93 10.65
CA ALA A 219 1.35 -31.77 9.47
C ALA A 219 2.73 -31.52 8.81
N ILE A 220 3.14 -30.25 8.70
CA ILE A 220 4.46 -29.88 8.18
C ILE A 220 5.57 -30.37 9.10
N LEU A 221 5.44 -30.17 10.42
CA LEU A 221 6.43 -30.67 11.40
C LEU A 221 6.56 -32.17 11.36
N GLY A 222 5.43 -32.90 11.33
CA GLY A 222 5.43 -34.35 11.21
C GLY A 222 6.05 -34.85 9.88
N ALA A 223 5.85 -34.16 8.79
CA ALA A 223 6.49 -34.49 7.53
C ALA A 223 8.00 -34.22 7.55
N LEU A 224 8.45 -33.15 8.21
CA LEU A 224 9.87 -32.86 8.42
C LEU A 224 10.57 -33.85 9.33
N GLU A 225 9.92 -34.29 10.42
CA GLU A 225 10.43 -35.30 11.35
C GLU A 225 10.53 -36.69 10.71
N SER A 226 9.65 -37.01 9.75
CA SER A 226 9.64 -38.29 9.02
C SER A 226 10.55 -38.30 7.79
N SER A 227 11.12 -37.15 7.37
CA SER A 227 12.06 -37.08 6.25
C SER A 227 13.49 -37.29 6.72
N ASP A 228 14.21 -38.27 6.13
CA ASP A 228 15.64 -38.51 6.33
C ASP A 228 16.48 -37.37 5.68
N GLY A 229 16.36 -36.17 6.22
CA GLY A 229 17.16 -35.00 5.86
C GLY A 229 16.88 -34.43 4.46
N LEU A 230 16.39 -33.20 4.40
CA LEU A 230 16.37 -32.42 3.17
C LEU A 230 17.80 -32.03 2.81
N SER A 231 18.35 -32.61 1.74
CA SER A 231 19.55 -32.07 1.09
C SER A 231 19.16 -30.83 0.32
N TRP A 232 19.82 -29.72 0.66
CA TRP A 232 19.72 -28.45 -0.07
C TRP A 232 20.64 -28.44 -1.29
#